data_9c75ac7c0b3360c9807587ad39b13037
#
_entry.id   9c75ac7c0b3360c9807587ad39b13037
#
_cell.length_a   1.000
_cell.length_b   1.000
_cell.length_c   1.000
_cell.angle_alpha   90.00
_cell.angle_beta   90.00
_cell.angle_gamma   90.00
#
_symmetry.space_group_name_H-M   'P 1'
#
loop_
_entity.id
_entity.type
_entity.pdbx_description
1 polymer ?
#
loop_
_entity_poly.entity_id
_entity_poly.type
_entity_poly.pdbx_seq_one_letter_code
_entity_poly.pdbx_strand_id
1 'polypeptide(L)'
;MAKVIAVGIKKLYYADPAKVTGDLTGTLLGTIIKDPATKQVENIHQDTWSIEEEEPSTTEYRNQLTNGVYRQDTEMGNIQMSFTIGQYDYETKAAFMGGTGSETSWKRARGVTRIEKCMIAMTEDNQYCVFPKASVIARNTNNDGAVGIGVAAAALEPDNTAVSSEYWFDSSEVDVE
;
A
#
# COMPACT_ATOMS: atom_id res chain seq x y z
N MET A 1 -26.16 -2.07 -10.01
CA MET A 1 -24.82 -1.89 -9.41
C MET A 1 -24.22 -0.62 -9.97
N ALA A 2 -23.76 0.27 -9.11
CA ALA A 2 -22.97 1.43 -9.52
C ALA A 2 -21.65 0.95 -10.12
N LYS A 3 -21.16 1.65 -11.16
CA LYS A 3 -19.83 1.37 -11.72
C LYS A 3 -18.81 2.12 -10.89
N VAL A 4 -17.71 1.45 -10.52
CA VAL A 4 -16.60 2.04 -9.80
C VAL A 4 -15.61 2.60 -10.81
N ILE A 5 -15.19 3.84 -10.58
CA ILE A 5 -14.06 4.48 -11.25
C ILE A 5 -13.08 4.87 -10.14
N ALA A 6 -11.80 4.64 -10.33
CA ALA A 6 -10.76 4.97 -9.38
C ALA A 6 -9.62 5.67 -10.12
N VAL A 7 -9.62 6.99 -10.11
CA VAL A 7 -8.63 7.84 -10.78
C VAL A 7 -7.94 8.75 -9.77
N GLY A 8 -6.65 8.93 -9.93
CA GLY A 8 -5.86 9.83 -9.12
C GLY A 8 -5.82 9.48 -7.63
N ILE A 9 -5.26 10.37 -6.84
CA ILE A 9 -5.22 10.24 -5.39
C ILE A 9 -5.59 11.57 -4.73
N LYS A 10 -6.47 11.50 -3.73
CA LYS A 10 -6.93 12.64 -2.94
C LYS A 10 -6.30 12.67 -1.55
N LYS A 11 -6.18 11.50 -0.92
CA LYS A 11 -5.59 11.34 0.42
C LYS A 11 -4.87 9.99 0.51
N LEU A 12 -3.78 9.99 1.24
CA LEU A 12 -3.03 8.77 1.55
C LEU A 12 -2.69 8.74 3.04
N TYR A 13 -3.05 7.65 3.70
CA TYR A 13 -2.76 7.44 5.11
C TYR A 13 -1.91 6.19 5.29
N TYR A 14 -1.15 6.16 6.37
CA TYR A 14 -0.44 4.97 6.82
C TYR A 14 -0.60 4.78 8.33
N ALA A 15 -0.74 3.52 8.72
CA ALA A 15 -0.93 3.13 10.11
C ALA A 15 -0.14 1.86 10.44
N ASP A 16 -0.19 1.45 11.70
CA ASP A 16 0.33 0.16 12.11
C ASP A 16 -0.62 -0.96 11.62
N PRO A 17 -0.11 -2.02 10.98
CA PRO A 17 -0.92 -3.17 10.56
C PRO A 17 -1.73 -3.81 11.71
N ALA A 18 -1.23 -3.75 12.95
CA ALA A 18 -1.89 -4.28 14.14
C ALA A 18 -3.24 -3.60 14.46
N LYS A 19 -3.55 -2.45 13.84
CA LYS A 19 -4.85 -1.79 13.98
C LYS A 19 -5.98 -2.50 13.24
N VAL A 20 -5.65 -3.33 12.26
CA VAL A 20 -6.62 -4.17 11.54
C VAL A 20 -6.77 -5.49 12.30
N THR A 21 -7.70 -5.51 13.24
CA THR A 21 -7.87 -6.63 14.19
C THR A 21 -8.75 -7.76 13.68
N GLY A 22 -9.47 -7.57 12.58
CA GLY A 22 -10.39 -8.54 11.99
C GLY A 22 -10.79 -8.12 10.58
N ASP A 23 -11.80 -8.79 10.02
CA ASP A 23 -12.32 -8.42 8.70
C ASP A 23 -12.64 -6.93 8.64
N LEU A 24 -12.08 -6.25 7.63
CA LEU A 24 -12.15 -4.80 7.54
C LEU A 24 -13.53 -4.38 7.02
N THR A 25 -14.21 -3.57 7.82
CA THR A 25 -15.47 -2.91 7.44
C THR A 25 -15.25 -1.42 7.26
N GLY A 26 -16.14 -0.74 6.54
CA GLY A 26 -16.07 0.72 6.40
C GLY A 26 -16.04 1.47 7.73
N THR A 27 -16.81 1.02 8.73
CA THR A 27 -16.80 1.59 10.09
C THR A 27 -15.45 1.40 10.79
N LEU A 28 -14.84 0.21 10.69
CA LEU A 28 -13.51 -0.04 11.27
C LEU A 28 -12.45 0.81 10.56
N LEU A 29 -12.54 0.93 9.25
CA LEU A 29 -11.65 1.80 8.46
C LEU A 29 -11.76 3.26 8.90
N GLY A 30 -12.99 3.77 9.09
CA GLY A 30 -13.23 5.13 9.62
C GLY A 30 -12.57 5.32 11.00
N THR A 31 -12.67 4.33 11.88
CA THR A 31 -12.03 4.36 13.21
C THR A 31 -10.50 4.40 13.09
N ILE A 32 -9.91 3.62 12.18
CA ILE A 32 -8.46 3.60 11.93
C ILE A 32 -7.99 4.97 11.39
N ILE A 33 -8.73 5.58 10.47
CA ILE A 33 -8.38 6.89 9.89
C ILE A 33 -8.45 8.00 10.95
N LYS A 34 -9.45 7.97 11.85
CA LYS A 34 -9.61 8.94 12.96
C LYS A 34 -8.57 8.78 14.08
N ASP A 35 -7.89 7.65 14.14
CA ASP A 35 -6.91 7.39 15.21
C ASP A 35 -5.71 8.36 15.10
N PRO A 36 -5.32 9.06 16.17
CA PRO A 36 -4.20 10.02 16.16
C PRO A 36 -2.85 9.40 15.77
N ALA A 37 -2.70 8.07 15.92
CA ALA A 37 -1.49 7.36 15.51
C ALA A 37 -1.46 7.03 14.01
N THR A 38 -2.58 7.16 13.31
CA THR A 38 -2.64 7.11 11.83
C THR A 38 -2.16 8.45 11.29
N LYS A 39 -1.21 8.40 10.37
CA LYS A 39 -0.63 9.61 9.79
C LYS A 39 -1.05 9.74 8.33
N GLN A 40 -1.24 10.98 7.90
CA GLN A 40 -1.49 11.31 6.51
C GLN A 40 -0.18 11.71 5.82
N VAL A 41 0.00 11.27 4.58
CA VAL A 41 1.03 11.81 3.69
C VAL A 41 0.48 13.11 3.09
N GLU A 42 1.09 14.24 3.43
CA GLU A 42 0.56 15.56 3.06
C GLU A 42 0.88 15.97 1.62
N ASN A 43 1.96 15.44 1.05
CA ASN A 43 2.38 15.81 -0.29
C ASN A 43 2.84 14.60 -1.08
N ILE A 44 2.14 14.31 -2.17
CA ILE A 44 2.52 13.29 -3.16
C ILE A 44 2.87 14.03 -4.44
N HIS A 45 4.04 13.71 -5.01
CA HIS A 45 4.48 14.29 -6.27
C HIS A 45 3.53 13.89 -7.40
N GLN A 46 3.22 14.85 -8.28
CA GLN A 46 2.29 14.67 -9.38
C GLN A 46 2.66 13.45 -10.24
N ASP A 47 1.64 12.71 -10.70
CA ASP A 47 1.73 11.58 -11.62
C ASP A 47 2.63 10.42 -11.14
N THR A 48 2.80 10.27 -9.82
CA THR A 48 3.63 9.20 -9.24
C THR A 48 2.83 8.12 -8.52
N TRP A 49 1.54 8.35 -8.26
CA TRP A 49 0.71 7.35 -7.60
C TRP A 49 0.15 6.34 -8.60
N SER A 50 0.32 5.05 -8.31
CA SER A 50 -0.26 3.95 -9.06
C SER A 50 -0.53 2.75 -8.17
N ILE A 51 -1.48 1.92 -8.57
CA ILE A 51 -1.68 0.56 -8.07
C ILE A 51 -1.57 -0.37 -9.27
N GLU A 52 -0.68 -1.33 -9.17
CA GLU A 52 -0.42 -2.30 -10.23
C GLU A 52 -0.38 -3.71 -9.64
N GLU A 53 -0.97 -4.65 -10.35
CA GLU A 53 -0.87 -6.08 -10.07
C GLU A 53 -0.02 -6.73 -11.15
N GLU A 54 0.96 -7.52 -10.74
CA GLU A 54 1.77 -8.31 -11.67
C GLU A 54 0.91 -9.36 -12.37
N GLU A 55 1.22 -9.67 -13.61
CA GLU A 55 0.52 -10.73 -14.34
C GLU A 55 0.68 -12.08 -13.62
N PRO A 56 -0.40 -12.88 -13.49
CA PRO A 56 -0.31 -14.21 -12.93
C PRO A 56 0.65 -15.08 -13.72
N SER A 57 1.50 -15.84 -13.04
CA SER A 57 2.35 -16.83 -13.67
C SER A 57 1.65 -18.18 -13.78
N THR A 58 1.86 -18.87 -14.89
CA THR A 58 1.22 -20.14 -15.16
C THR A 58 2.25 -21.21 -15.45
N THR A 59 2.17 -22.32 -14.72
CA THR A 59 3.00 -23.52 -14.96
C THR A 59 2.15 -24.63 -15.54
N GLU A 60 2.50 -25.12 -16.74
CA GLU A 60 1.81 -26.21 -17.40
C GLU A 60 2.57 -27.53 -17.22
N TYR A 61 1.84 -28.56 -16.87
CA TYR A 61 2.36 -29.93 -16.84
C TYR A 61 1.84 -30.69 -18.05
N ARG A 62 2.76 -31.17 -18.88
CA ARG A 62 2.44 -31.86 -20.12
C ARG A 62 2.69 -33.36 -20.05
N ASN A 63 1.79 -34.13 -20.64
CA ASN A 63 1.96 -35.56 -20.81
C ASN A 63 3.05 -35.83 -21.90
N GLN A 64 4.10 -36.50 -21.53
CA GLN A 64 5.22 -36.78 -22.42
C GLN A 64 4.84 -37.71 -23.60
N LEU A 65 3.81 -38.52 -23.46
CA LEU A 65 3.35 -39.46 -24.50
C LEU A 65 2.46 -38.79 -25.56
N THR A 66 1.65 -37.83 -25.15
CA THR A 66 0.65 -37.18 -26.01
C THR A 66 0.93 -35.68 -26.26
N ASN A 67 1.93 -35.13 -25.57
CA ASN A 67 2.25 -33.68 -25.52
C ASN A 67 1.06 -32.77 -25.12
N GLY A 68 -0.01 -33.35 -24.59
CA GLY A 68 -1.17 -32.60 -24.08
C GLY A 68 -0.93 -32.07 -22.69
N VAL A 69 -1.47 -30.88 -22.38
CA VAL A 69 -1.48 -30.30 -21.03
C VAL A 69 -2.49 -31.08 -20.20
N TYR A 70 -2.06 -31.68 -19.07
CA TYR A 70 -2.95 -32.41 -18.18
C TYR A 70 -3.18 -31.71 -16.83
N ARG A 71 -2.33 -30.69 -16.51
CA ARG A 71 -2.47 -29.85 -15.31
C ARG A 71 -1.88 -28.47 -15.60
N GLN A 72 -2.54 -27.46 -15.04
CA GLN A 72 -2.08 -26.08 -15.07
C GLN A 72 -2.20 -25.52 -13.66
N ASP A 73 -1.11 -25.00 -13.12
CA ASP A 73 -1.07 -24.29 -11.85
C ASP A 73 -0.87 -22.80 -12.14
N THR A 74 -1.65 -21.94 -11.50
CA THR A 74 -1.58 -20.49 -11.64
C THR A 74 -1.23 -19.86 -10.30
N GLU A 75 -0.19 -19.04 -10.29
CA GLU A 75 0.18 -18.22 -9.14
C GLU A 75 -0.21 -16.77 -9.43
N MET A 76 -0.93 -16.14 -8.49
CA MET A 76 -1.33 -14.73 -8.61
C MET A 76 -0.13 -13.81 -8.45
N GLY A 77 -0.14 -12.71 -9.19
CA GLY A 77 0.88 -11.68 -9.08
C GLY A 77 0.77 -10.86 -7.78
N ASN A 78 1.83 -10.16 -7.45
CA ASN A 78 1.83 -9.25 -6.31
C ASN A 78 1.12 -7.94 -6.67
N ILE A 79 0.31 -7.43 -5.74
CA ILE A 79 -0.32 -6.11 -5.87
C ILE A 79 0.57 -5.10 -5.16
N GLN A 80 0.90 -4.01 -5.84
CA GLN A 80 1.79 -2.98 -5.33
C GLN A 80 1.20 -1.58 -5.53
N MET A 81 1.23 -0.78 -4.48
CA MET A 81 0.97 0.65 -4.51
C MET A 81 2.30 1.40 -4.57
N SER A 82 2.47 2.28 -5.55
CA SER A 82 3.68 3.08 -5.73
C SER A 82 3.35 4.57 -5.73
N PHE A 83 4.19 5.38 -5.09
CA PHE A 83 4.06 6.84 -5.05
C PHE A 83 5.38 7.50 -4.64
N THR A 84 5.47 8.81 -4.86
CA THR A 84 6.62 9.61 -4.41
C THR A 84 6.14 10.73 -3.49
N ILE A 85 6.72 10.79 -2.29
CA ILE A 85 6.50 11.88 -1.34
C ILE A 85 7.41 13.04 -1.73
N GLY A 86 6.82 14.16 -2.14
CA GLY A 86 7.58 15.32 -2.59
C GLY A 86 8.04 16.23 -1.45
N GLN A 87 7.20 16.40 -0.42
CA GLN A 87 7.52 17.16 0.78
C GLN A 87 7.27 16.28 2.00
N TYR A 88 8.25 16.20 2.89
CA TYR A 88 8.24 15.30 4.04
C TYR A 88 9.01 15.88 5.22
N ASP A 89 8.64 15.48 6.43
CA ASP A 89 9.44 15.65 7.64
C ASP A 89 10.34 14.44 7.90
N TYR A 90 11.25 14.56 8.86
CA TYR A 90 12.17 13.46 9.19
C TYR A 90 11.50 12.30 9.93
N GLU A 91 10.33 12.51 10.55
CA GLU A 91 9.51 11.43 11.12
C GLU A 91 8.90 10.57 10.00
N THR A 92 8.30 11.19 9.00
CA THR A 92 7.78 10.51 7.80
C THR A 92 8.91 9.76 7.09
N LYS A 93 10.08 10.38 6.94
CA LYS A 93 11.25 9.72 6.36
C LYS A 93 11.67 8.49 7.16
N ALA A 94 11.69 8.56 8.47
CA ALA A 94 12.00 7.43 9.33
C ALA A 94 10.91 6.34 9.27
N ALA A 95 9.64 6.72 9.15
CA ALA A 95 8.53 5.79 9.05
C ALA A 95 8.57 4.93 7.76
N PHE A 96 9.05 5.48 6.64
CA PHE A 96 9.11 4.79 5.34
C PHE A 96 10.50 4.21 5.01
N MET A 97 11.58 4.84 5.43
CA MET A 97 12.94 4.42 5.10
C MET A 97 13.68 3.75 6.28
N GLY A 98 13.05 3.73 7.45
CA GLY A 98 13.70 3.30 8.68
C GLY A 98 14.77 4.28 9.18
N GLY A 99 15.51 3.87 10.20
CA GLY A 99 16.49 4.74 10.84
C GLY A 99 15.89 5.53 12.00
N THR A 100 16.56 6.61 12.37
CA THR A 100 16.15 7.48 13.49
C THR A 100 15.92 8.88 12.96
N GLY A 101 14.70 9.38 13.11
CA GLY A 101 14.29 10.75 12.79
C GLY A 101 14.11 11.59 14.06
N SER A 102 14.38 12.87 13.96
CA SER A 102 14.04 13.91 14.93
C SER A 102 13.47 15.11 14.18
N GLU A 103 13.05 16.17 14.87
CA GLU A 103 12.55 17.39 14.22
C GLU A 103 13.53 18.01 13.20
N THR A 104 14.83 17.84 13.44
CA THR A 104 15.89 18.53 12.68
C THR A 104 16.86 17.62 11.94
N SER A 105 16.77 16.30 12.12
CA SER A 105 17.76 15.37 11.56
C SER A 105 17.19 13.97 11.33
N TRP A 106 17.78 13.28 10.36
CA TRP A 106 17.50 11.87 10.12
C TRP A 106 18.80 11.11 9.87
N LYS A 107 18.91 9.92 10.46
CA LYS A 107 20.04 9.01 10.26
C LYS A 107 19.54 7.68 9.71
N ARG A 108 20.13 7.23 8.62
CA ARG A 108 19.84 5.92 8.05
C ARG A 108 20.30 4.79 8.98
N ALA A 109 19.47 3.76 9.14
CA ALA A 109 19.87 2.54 9.82
C ALA A 109 21.01 1.83 9.05
N ARG A 110 21.89 1.16 9.78
CA ARG A 110 22.85 0.22 9.18
C ARG A 110 22.15 -1.10 8.95
N GLY A 111 22.10 -1.54 7.70
CA GLY A 111 21.43 -2.79 7.30
C GLY A 111 20.01 -2.59 6.79
N VAL A 112 19.35 -3.69 6.48
CA VAL A 112 17.99 -3.71 5.94
C VAL A 112 16.99 -3.69 7.09
N THR A 113 16.10 -2.70 7.08
CA THR A 113 14.98 -2.63 8.02
C THR A 113 13.72 -3.08 7.26
N ARG A 114 13.05 -4.11 7.77
CA ARG A 114 11.74 -4.51 7.28
C ARG A 114 10.70 -3.57 7.85
N ILE A 115 9.97 -2.90 6.98
CA ILE A 115 8.92 -1.96 7.34
C ILE A 115 7.60 -2.49 6.82
N GLU A 116 6.65 -2.65 7.71
CA GLU A 116 5.29 -3.05 7.38
C GLU A 116 4.33 -1.94 7.82
N LYS A 117 3.37 -1.61 6.96
CA LYS A 117 2.36 -0.57 7.20
C LYS A 117 1.00 -1.02 6.68
N CYS A 118 -0.04 -0.58 7.35
CA CYS A 118 -1.37 -0.50 6.75
C CYS A 118 -1.40 0.75 5.88
N MET A 119 -1.68 0.57 4.58
CA MET A 119 -1.75 1.67 3.60
C MET A 119 -3.20 1.91 3.20
N ILE A 120 -3.64 3.16 3.27
CA ILE A 120 -5.02 3.56 2.97
C ILE A 120 -4.95 4.71 1.96
N ALA A 121 -5.36 4.47 0.73
CA ALA A 121 -5.43 5.47 -0.32
C ALA A 121 -6.88 5.82 -0.63
N MET A 122 -7.20 7.10 -0.72
CA MET A 122 -8.49 7.62 -1.18
C MET A 122 -8.29 8.24 -2.55
N THR A 123 -9.02 7.75 -3.55
CA THR A 123 -8.98 8.29 -4.91
C THR A 123 -9.79 9.59 -5.04
N GLU A 124 -9.61 10.33 -6.13
CA GLU A 124 -10.40 11.53 -6.45
C GLU A 124 -11.88 11.21 -6.60
N ASP A 125 -12.22 10.00 -7.02
CA ASP A 125 -13.59 9.49 -7.17
C ASP A 125 -14.17 8.95 -5.85
N ASN A 126 -13.55 9.27 -4.70
CA ASN A 126 -14.00 8.88 -3.37
C ASN A 126 -14.07 7.36 -3.14
N GLN A 127 -13.15 6.62 -3.72
CA GLN A 127 -12.96 5.20 -3.44
C GLN A 127 -11.76 5.02 -2.51
N TYR A 128 -11.90 4.23 -1.46
CA TYR A 128 -10.81 3.84 -0.59
C TYR A 128 -10.24 2.50 -1.04
N CYS A 129 -8.92 2.47 -1.29
CA CYS A 129 -8.15 1.25 -1.45
C CYS A 129 -7.29 1.03 -0.20
N VAL A 130 -7.36 -0.16 0.39
CA VAL A 130 -6.68 -0.46 1.65
C VAL A 130 -5.88 -1.73 1.51
N PHE A 131 -4.58 -1.64 1.85
CA PHE A 131 -3.71 -2.78 2.09
C PHE A 131 -3.51 -2.92 3.60
N PRO A 132 -4.21 -3.81 4.30
CA PRO A 132 -4.12 -3.97 5.75
C PRO A 132 -2.71 -4.23 6.25
N LYS A 133 -1.93 -4.96 5.47
CA LYS A 133 -0.51 -5.22 5.70
C LYS A 133 0.24 -5.10 4.40
N ALA A 134 1.17 -4.18 4.31
CA ALA A 134 2.01 -3.99 3.14
C ALA A 134 3.49 -3.97 3.55
N SER A 135 4.33 -4.64 2.76
CA SER A 135 5.79 -4.48 2.85
C SER A 135 6.19 -3.20 2.14
N VAL A 136 6.79 -2.29 2.88
CA VAL A 136 7.17 -0.98 2.37
C VAL A 136 8.66 -0.92 2.08
N ILE A 137 8.98 -0.60 0.84
CA ILE A 137 10.34 -0.31 0.40
C ILE A 137 10.38 1.14 -0.07
N ALA A 138 11.26 1.94 0.52
CA ALA A 138 11.39 3.34 0.18
C ALA A 138 12.84 3.72 -0.10
N ARG A 139 13.01 4.63 -1.06
CA ARG A 139 14.31 5.14 -1.49
C ARG A 139 14.24 6.63 -1.79
N ASN A 140 15.38 7.32 -1.68
CA ASN A 140 15.45 8.68 -2.24
C ASN A 140 15.29 8.60 -3.76
N THR A 141 14.46 9.45 -4.31
CA THR A 141 14.25 9.59 -5.75
C THR A 141 14.35 11.06 -6.15
N ASN A 142 14.62 11.31 -7.42
CA ASN A 142 14.64 12.66 -7.96
C ASN A 142 13.56 12.77 -9.03
N ASN A 143 12.60 13.64 -8.78
CA ASN A 143 11.52 13.95 -9.71
C ASN A 143 11.56 15.46 -9.99
N ASP A 144 11.75 15.84 -11.23
CA ASP A 144 11.79 17.24 -11.69
C ASP A 144 12.78 18.12 -10.90
N GLY A 145 13.90 17.55 -10.48
CA GLY A 145 14.93 18.25 -9.71
C GLY A 145 14.69 18.28 -8.19
N ALA A 146 13.54 17.84 -7.72
CA ALA A 146 13.25 17.69 -6.29
C ALA A 146 13.62 16.30 -5.78
N VAL A 147 14.30 16.24 -4.64
CA VAL A 147 14.61 14.99 -3.96
C VAL A 147 13.45 14.60 -3.08
N GLY A 148 12.72 13.56 -3.48
CA GLY A 148 11.60 12.98 -2.74
C GLY A 148 11.91 11.59 -2.19
N ILE A 149 10.88 10.96 -1.60
CA ILE A 149 10.92 9.58 -1.14
C ILE A 149 10.01 8.76 -2.05
N GLY A 150 10.61 7.95 -2.93
CA GLY A 150 9.88 6.98 -3.74
C GLY A 150 9.55 5.75 -2.89
N VAL A 151 8.27 5.44 -2.80
CA VAL A 151 7.71 4.36 -1.97
C VAL A 151 7.07 3.32 -2.87
N ALA A 152 7.35 2.05 -2.59
CA ALA A 152 6.67 0.89 -3.12
C ALA A 152 6.13 0.07 -1.96
N ALA A 153 4.82 -0.08 -1.87
CA ALA A 153 4.13 -0.82 -0.83
C ALA A 153 3.44 -2.04 -1.45
N ALA A 154 4.03 -3.21 -1.29
CA ALA A 154 3.49 -4.47 -1.79
C ALA A 154 2.54 -5.07 -0.75
N ALA A 155 1.32 -5.40 -1.17
CA ALA A 155 0.35 -6.06 -0.31
C ALA A 155 0.88 -7.42 0.15
N LEU A 156 0.77 -7.69 1.44
CA LEU A 156 1.12 -8.97 2.07
C LEU A 156 -0.13 -9.65 2.59
N GLU A 157 -0.05 -10.97 2.72
CA GLU A 157 -1.03 -11.74 3.45
C GLU A 157 -1.00 -11.33 4.93
N PRO A 158 -2.14 -10.87 5.50
CA PRO A 158 -2.22 -10.55 6.92
C PRO A 158 -2.08 -11.79 7.80
N ASP A 159 -1.58 -11.61 9.04
CA ASP A 159 -1.41 -12.71 9.98
C ASP A 159 -2.77 -13.30 10.44
N ASN A 160 -3.83 -12.49 10.38
CA ASN A 160 -5.19 -12.93 10.66
C ASN A 160 -5.87 -13.39 9.38
N THR A 161 -6.23 -14.67 9.31
CA THR A 161 -6.86 -15.31 8.14
C THR A 161 -8.25 -14.76 7.78
N ALA A 162 -8.88 -14.01 8.68
CA ALA A 162 -10.14 -13.31 8.40
C ALA A 162 -9.94 -11.99 7.64
N VAL A 163 -8.70 -11.54 7.47
CA VAL A 163 -8.36 -10.26 6.81
C VAL A 163 -7.82 -10.55 5.42
N SER A 164 -8.42 -9.94 4.41
CA SER A 164 -7.91 -9.96 3.03
C SER A 164 -6.66 -9.08 2.86
N SER A 165 -5.86 -9.36 1.82
CA SER A 165 -4.68 -8.54 1.50
C SER A 165 -5.05 -7.18 0.89
N GLU A 166 -6.25 -7.05 0.32
CA GLU A 166 -6.75 -5.83 -0.32
C GLU A 166 -8.24 -5.64 -0.07
N TYR A 167 -8.65 -4.39 0.16
CA TYR A 167 -10.04 -3.98 0.27
C TYR A 167 -10.31 -2.72 -0.53
N TRP A 168 -11.54 -2.63 -1.06
CA TRP A 168 -12.06 -1.42 -1.68
C TRP A 168 -13.38 -1.04 -1.05
N PHE A 169 -13.54 0.25 -0.68
CA PHE A 169 -14.76 0.80 -0.11
C PHE A 169 -15.15 2.07 -0.83
N ASP A 170 -16.45 2.25 -1.03
CA ASP A 170 -17.00 3.58 -1.35
C ASP A 170 -16.94 4.47 -0.10
N SER A 171 -16.69 5.76 -0.29
CA SER A 171 -16.58 6.70 0.84
C SER A 171 -17.85 6.79 1.68
N SER A 172 -19.01 6.46 1.12
CA SER A 172 -20.28 6.41 1.85
C SER A 172 -20.35 5.31 2.91
N GLU A 173 -19.51 4.28 2.78
CA GLU A 173 -19.39 3.20 3.77
C GLU A 173 -18.38 3.52 4.89
N VAL A 174 -17.57 4.58 4.71
CA VAL A 174 -16.47 4.93 5.62
C VAL A 174 -16.83 6.19 6.38
N ASP A 175 -17.12 6.03 7.68
CA ASP A 175 -17.45 7.16 8.55
C ASP A 175 -16.17 7.88 9.02
N VAL A 176 -15.84 8.98 8.36
CA VAL A 176 -14.69 9.85 8.67
C VAL A 176 -15.09 11.27 9.12
N GLU A 177 -16.40 11.52 9.32
CA GLU A 177 -16.88 12.79 9.91
C GLU A 177 -16.70 12.88 11.43
#